data_a89de928da3e3b7c90270ff6cb981de1
#
_entry.id   a89de928da3e3b7c90270ff6cb981de1
#
_cell.length_a   1.000
_cell.length_b   1.000
_cell.length_c   1.000
_cell.angle_alpha   90.00
_cell.angle_beta   90.00
_cell.angle_gamma   90.00
#
_symmetry.space_group_name_H-M   'P 1'
#
loop_
_entity.id
_entity.type
_entity.pdbx_description
1 polymer ?
#
loop_
_entity_poly.entity_id
_entity_poly.type
_entity_poly.pdbx_seq_one_letter_code
_entity_poly.pdbx_strand_id
1 'polypeptide(L)' 'MRTMGFDERQMAIVDYILEHGRVTNANVQEMFKVSCVTALRLLSGLSPLVELVGGKVVDSYYVMNRY' A
#
# COMPACT_ATOMS: atom_id res chain seq x y z
N MET A 1 -11.12 7.83 -14.94
CA MET A 1 -11.91 8.34 -13.83
C MET A 1 -11.49 7.70 -12.52
N ARG A 2 -11.37 8.49 -11.51
CA ARG A 2 -10.97 7.97 -10.22
C ARG A 2 -12.16 7.64 -9.34
N THR A 3 -12.01 6.62 -8.55
CA THR A 3 -13.04 6.16 -7.67
C THR A 3 -12.64 6.51 -6.25
N MET A 4 -13.49 7.21 -5.54
CA MET A 4 -13.27 7.52 -4.14
C MET A 4 -12.01 8.35 -3.91
N GLY A 5 -11.54 9.04 -4.92
CA GLY A 5 -10.39 9.92 -4.79
C GLY A 5 -9.04 9.26 -4.78
N PHE A 6 -8.98 7.97 -5.00
CA PHE A 6 -7.71 7.27 -5.03
C PHE A 6 -7.06 7.35 -6.41
N ASP A 7 -5.74 7.41 -6.40
CA ASP A 7 -4.96 7.37 -7.62
C ASP A 7 -4.95 5.97 -8.21
N GLU A 8 -4.57 5.91 -9.49
CA GLU A 8 -4.36 4.61 -10.13
C GLU A 8 -3.34 3.78 -9.37
N ARG A 9 -2.31 4.44 -8.87
CA ARG A 9 -1.28 3.72 -8.13
C ARG A 9 -1.84 3.14 -6.85
N GLN A 10 -2.68 3.90 -6.16
CA GLN A 10 -3.29 3.39 -4.94
C GLN A 10 -4.20 2.22 -5.22
N MET A 11 -4.95 2.29 -6.31
CA MET A 11 -5.81 1.17 -6.69
C MET A 11 -4.98 -0.06 -7.03
N ALA A 12 -3.84 0.14 -7.68
CA ALA A 12 -2.96 -0.97 -7.99
C ALA A 12 -2.42 -1.64 -6.73
N ILE A 13 -2.15 -0.84 -5.70
CA ILE A 13 -1.70 -1.39 -4.43
C ILE A 13 -2.80 -2.23 -3.80
N VAL A 14 -4.03 -1.75 -3.83
CA VAL A 14 -5.16 -2.50 -3.29
C VAL A 14 -5.29 -3.83 -4.03
N ASP A 15 -5.20 -3.80 -5.35
CA ASP A 15 -5.26 -5.03 -6.13
C ASP A 15 -4.15 -5.99 -5.74
N TYR A 16 -2.95 -5.46 -5.54
CA TYR A 16 -1.83 -6.29 -5.14
C TYR A 16 -2.12 -6.99 -3.82
N ILE A 17 -2.65 -6.25 -2.85
CA ILE A 17 -2.96 -6.82 -1.55
C ILE A 17 -4.04 -7.90 -1.68
N LEU A 18 -5.05 -7.63 -2.49
CA LEU A 18 -6.13 -8.59 -2.68
C LEU A 18 -5.64 -9.87 -3.32
N GLU A 19 -4.64 -9.74 -4.18
CA GLU A 19 -4.11 -10.90 -4.88
C GLU A 19 -3.09 -11.67 -4.04
N HIS A 20 -2.25 -10.96 -3.32
CA HIS A 20 -1.13 -11.57 -2.59
C HIS A 20 -1.32 -11.61 -1.08
N GLY A 21 -2.30 -10.90 -0.58
CA GLY A 21 -2.59 -10.90 0.85
C GLY A 21 -1.93 -9.77 1.62
N ARG A 22 -0.86 -9.20 1.10
CA ARG A 22 -0.17 -8.12 1.78
C ARG A 22 0.76 -7.41 0.80
N VAL A 23 1.23 -6.25 1.22
CA VAL A 23 2.20 -5.50 0.44
C VAL A 23 3.16 -4.81 1.39
N THR A 24 4.42 -4.69 0.98
CA THR A 24 5.42 -3.97 1.77
C THR A 24 5.79 -2.68 1.06
N ASN A 25 6.47 -1.80 1.80
CA ASN A 25 6.98 -0.58 1.20
C ASN A 25 7.91 -0.90 0.02
N ALA A 26 8.74 -1.91 0.19
CA ALA A 26 9.66 -2.32 -0.88
C ALA A 26 8.92 -2.78 -2.12
N ASN A 27 7.80 -3.48 -1.93
CA ASN A 27 6.99 -3.90 -3.06
C ASN A 27 6.48 -2.70 -3.84
N VAL A 28 6.01 -1.69 -3.13
CA VAL A 28 5.49 -0.49 -3.77
C VAL A 28 6.59 0.24 -4.51
N GLN A 29 7.76 0.32 -3.91
CA GLN A 29 8.89 0.96 -4.57
C GLN A 29 9.20 0.30 -5.90
N GLU A 30 9.18 -1.01 -5.94
CA GLU A 30 9.46 -1.75 -7.15
C GLU A 30 8.35 -1.67 -8.17
N MET A 31 7.11 -1.73 -7.69
CA MET A 31 5.96 -1.68 -8.59
C MET A 31 5.93 -0.41 -9.42
N PHE A 32 6.27 0.70 -8.81
CA PHE A 32 6.14 1.99 -9.46
C PHE A 32 7.48 2.68 -9.69
N LYS A 33 8.58 2.07 -9.27
CA LYS A 33 9.92 2.65 -9.39
C LYS A 33 9.97 4.00 -8.72
N VAL A 34 9.51 4.05 -7.49
CA VAL A 34 9.48 5.29 -6.71
C VAL A 34 10.35 5.13 -5.48
N SER A 35 10.65 6.26 -4.84
CA SER A 35 11.45 6.25 -3.63
C SER A 35 10.64 5.76 -2.44
N CYS A 36 11.34 5.47 -1.35
CA CYS A 36 10.72 5.04 -0.12
C CYS A 36 9.70 6.07 0.37
N VAL A 37 10.03 7.33 0.26
CA VAL A 37 9.13 8.39 0.71
C VAL A 37 7.84 8.39 -0.10
N THR A 38 7.96 8.28 -1.40
CA THR A 38 6.78 8.26 -2.26
C THR A 38 5.93 7.02 -1.99
N ALA A 39 6.58 5.87 -1.82
CA ALA A 39 5.86 4.65 -1.50
C ALA A 39 5.10 4.80 -0.19
N LEU A 40 5.73 5.40 0.79
CA LEU A 40 5.10 5.62 2.08
C LEU A 40 3.89 6.54 1.96
N ARG A 41 3.98 7.55 1.13
CA ARG A 41 2.86 8.45 0.90
C ARG A 41 1.68 7.73 0.29
N LEU A 42 1.95 6.87 -0.68
CA LEU A 42 0.89 6.12 -1.32
C LEU A 42 0.19 5.20 -0.32
N LEU A 43 0.97 4.54 0.50
CA LEU A 43 0.42 3.64 1.50
C LEU A 43 -0.34 4.41 2.57
N SER A 44 0.18 5.57 2.96
CA SER A 44 -0.50 6.43 3.92
C SER A 44 -1.85 6.88 3.41
N GLY A 45 -1.92 7.19 2.12
CA GLY A 45 -3.17 7.63 1.52
C GLY A 45 -4.23 6.54 1.51
N LEU A 46 -3.82 5.30 1.67
CA LEU A 46 -4.75 4.18 1.74
C LEU A 46 -5.11 3.81 3.16
N SER A 47 -4.68 4.58 4.14
CA SER A 47 -4.82 4.22 5.53
C SER A 47 -6.23 3.80 5.95
N PRO A 48 -7.32 4.39 5.43
CA PRO A 48 -8.64 3.89 5.78
C PRO A 48 -8.93 2.48 5.30
N LEU A 49 -8.21 2.04 4.26
CA LEU A 49 -8.45 0.72 3.67
C LEU A 49 -7.41 -0.30 4.05
N VAL A 50 -6.22 0.13 4.46
CA VAL A 50 -5.15 -0.78 4.78
C VAL A 50 -4.66 -0.53 6.19
N GLU A 51 -4.03 -1.54 6.75
CA GLU A 51 -3.53 -1.50 8.11
C GLU A 51 -2.07 -1.93 8.12
N LEU A 52 -1.25 -1.20 8.84
CA LEU A 52 0.15 -1.56 8.99
C LEU A 52 0.29 -2.65 10.04
N VAL A 53 0.95 -3.72 9.67
CA VAL A 53 1.18 -4.84 10.56
C VAL A 53 2.69 -4.97 10.79
N GLY A 54 3.06 -5.28 12.00
CA GLY A 54 4.46 -5.40 12.35
C GLY A 54 4.95 -4.12 13.01
N GLY A 55 5.86 -4.26 13.92
CA GLY A 55 6.33 -3.12 14.68
C GLY A 55 7.63 -2.56 14.20
N LYS A 56 8.26 -3.25 13.27
CA LYS A 56 9.58 -2.83 12.82
C LYS A 56 9.54 -2.49 11.34
N VAL A 57 10.39 -1.56 10.98
CA VAL A 57 10.43 -1.09 9.61
C VAL A 57 10.73 -2.23 8.65
N VAL A 58 11.64 -3.11 9.05
CA VAL A 58 12.11 -4.17 8.17
C VAL A 58 11.04 -5.24 7.95
N ASP A 59 10.29 -5.54 8.99
CA ASP A 59 9.34 -6.65 8.93
C ASP A 59 7.90 -6.20 8.78
N SER A 60 7.67 -4.91 8.65
CA SER A 60 6.30 -4.41 8.55
C SER A 60 5.74 -4.62 7.15
N TYR A 61 4.44 -4.79 7.09
CA TYR A 61 3.73 -4.90 5.83
C TYR A 61 2.32 -4.37 6.01
N TYR A 62 1.63 -4.19 4.90
CA TYR A 62 0.28 -3.63 4.91
C TYR A 62 -0.70 -4.66 4.42
N VAL A 63 -1.84 -4.73 5.08
CA VAL A 63 -2.91 -5.64 4.70
C VAL A 63 -4.21 -4.86 4.61
N MET A 64 -5.20 -5.43 3.94
CA MET A 64 -6.50 -4.80 3.88
C MET A 64 -7.14 -4.78 5.25
N ASN A 65 -7.71 -3.63 5.59
CA ASN A 65 -8.40 -3.48 6.84
C ASN A 65 -9.67 -4.29 6.84
N ARG A 66 -10.02 -4.82 7.99
CA ARG A 66 -11.26 -5.58 8.11
C ARG A 66 -12.30 -4.78 8.84
N TYR A 67 -13.50 -4.87 8.38
CA TYR A 67 -14.62 -4.19 9.05
C TYR A 67 -15.66 -5.18 9.51
#